data_8b086b171d918f62374ffd64a98068a7
#
_entry.id   8b086b171d918f62374ffd64a98068a7
#
_cell.length_a   1.000
_cell.length_b   1.000
_cell.length_c   1.000
_cell.angle_alpha   90.00
_cell.angle_beta   90.00
_cell.angle_gamma   90.00
#
_symmetry.space_group_name_H-M   'P 1'
#
loop_
_entity.id
_entity.type
_entity.pdbx_description
1 polymer ?
#
loop_
_entity_poly.entity_id
_entity_poly.type
_entity_poly.pdbx_seq_one_letter_code
_entity_poly.pdbx_strand_id
1 'polypeptide(L)'
;MSDFDSFKYNAEADSCNESSDGTRRISVTASAPVRTPSLDMNELSPEQRHAYIQFTKGENLFITGPGGTGKTRLVKHLIDYAKSINKNIPVCAMTGCAAVLLECNARTLHSWSGIKLAKQPNDVVVSSVLKNKNAVKAWKSAQGLILDEVSMLSKKIFEIVEEIARRAKHNPMPFGGMQVVFTGDFFQLPPVGTHGDPDTNKFCFETPLWNTVFKPHNHIQLKTMFRQSDPLYIDILQQIRHGSIDADKIAILQKYVHRKFDEAANNGCIPTKLFALRSKTDYVNTMMFQKINETEFVFHAIRKTDCTSHLDTTKPFTAEEARNCAYLNEKDIEQELDHMLSNIQCNQVLRLKRGAAVMCTVNLDMDNAICNGSQGVVIDIIDTCNPPMPVVRFSNGIIKTIQPKYWQSEDYPKLAIGQYPLCLAWALTIHKIQGATLTMAEMDIGQSIFEYGQTYVALSRIKSLDGLYLSAFHSEKIAANPKVIAFYNTIPNIDVSRLDSGGHELKSEKYTEVTHKPSNTTKIIKL
;
A
#
# COMPACT_ATOMS: atom_id res chain seq x y z
N MET A 1 50.75 -14.09 3.46
CA MET A 1 51.59 -13.40 4.43
C MET A 1 50.92 -12.07 4.70
N SER A 2 50.43 -11.95 5.94
CA SER A 2 50.12 -10.80 6.81
C SER A 2 49.14 -9.76 6.22
N ASP A 3 48.04 -9.35 6.84
CA ASP A 3 47.71 -9.28 8.27
C ASP A 3 46.21 -9.30 8.44
N PHE A 4 45.72 -10.17 9.33
CA PHE A 4 44.40 -10.11 9.91
C PHE A 4 44.54 -9.82 11.39
N ASP A 5 44.26 -8.60 11.83
CA ASP A 5 44.21 -8.26 13.24
C ASP A 5 42.77 -8.26 13.76
N SER A 6 42.67 -9.03 14.79
CA SER A 6 41.59 -9.36 15.69
C SER A 6 40.87 -8.18 16.34
N PHE A 7 39.54 -8.15 16.27
CA PHE A 7 38.71 -7.44 17.24
C PHE A 7 38.24 -8.41 18.33
N LYS A 8 38.78 -8.23 19.54
CA LYS A 8 38.35 -8.92 20.76
C LYS A 8 37.13 -8.20 21.37
N TYR A 9 36.10 -8.96 21.63
CA TYR A 9 35.01 -8.57 22.53
C TYR A 9 35.45 -8.71 23.98
N ASN A 10 35.41 -7.62 24.73
CA ASN A 10 35.49 -7.65 26.19
C ASN A 10 34.11 -7.86 26.77
N ALA A 11 33.91 -9.00 27.44
CA ALA A 11 32.81 -9.24 28.35
C ALA A 11 33.31 -8.90 29.76
N GLU A 12 32.80 -7.86 30.36
CA GLU A 12 32.96 -7.62 31.80
C GLU A 12 31.76 -8.25 32.53
N ALA A 13 32.10 -9.19 33.40
CA ALA A 13 31.20 -9.80 34.36
C ALA A 13 31.32 -9.00 35.67
N ASP A 14 30.21 -8.38 36.07
CA ASP A 14 30.13 -7.82 37.43
C ASP A 14 29.45 -8.80 38.39
N SER A 15 30.19 -9.10 39.45
CA SER A 15 29.85 -9.97 40.54
C SER A 15 28.90 -9.31 41.53
N CYS A 16 27.88 -10.07 41.94
CA CYS A 16 26.99 -9.73 43.06
C CYS A 16 27.72 -9.68 44.39
N ASN A 17 27.46 -8.64 45.17
CA ASN A 17 27.63 -8.66 46.63
C ASN A 17 26.34 -8.17 47.29
N GLU A 18 25.76 -9.03 48.11
CA GLU A 18 24.67 -8.75 49.04
C GLU A 18 25.15 -7.94 50.23
N SER A 19 24.43 -6.89 50.62
CA SER A 19 24.29 -6.47 52.02
C SER A 19 23.06 -5.59 52.23
N SER A 20 22.30 -6.03 53.15
CA SER A 20 21.18 -5.58 53.96
C SER A 20 20.84 -4.08 54.11
N ASP A 21 19.51 -3.90 54.12
CA ASP A 21 18.70 -2.97 54.93
C ASP A 21 18.73 -1.46 54.63
N GLY A 22 17.56 -0.95 54.28
CA GLY A 22 17.32 0.49 54.17
C GLY A 22 16.06 0.82 53.38
N THR A 23 14.91 0.85 54.01
CA THR A 23 13.65 1.38 53.51
C THR A 23 13.82 2.77 52.88
N ARG A 24 13.96 2.86 51.55
CA ARG A 24 13.80 4.11 50.78
C ARG A 24 12.43 4.14 50.10
N ARG A 25 11.60 5.09 50.53
CA ARG A 25 10.41 5.50 49.83
C ARG A 25 10.81 5.92 48.40
N ILE A 26 10.43 5.15 47.41
CA ILE A 26 10.54 5.52 46.02
C ILE A 26 9.42 6.52 45.74
N SER A 27 9.78 7.80 45.59
CA SER A 27 8.91 8.81 45.02
C SER A 27 8.69 8.44 43.53
N VAL A 28 7.47 8.07 43.18
CA VAL A 28 7.03 7.90 41.83
C VAL A 28 7.02 9.29 41.19
N THR A 29 8.10 9.63 40.51
CA THR A 29 8.08 10.77 39.58
C THR A 29 7.16 10.42 38.41
N ALA A 30 6.05 11.15 38.32
CA ALA A 30 5.15 11.08 37.19
C ALA A 30 5.97 11.24 35.89
N SER A 31 5.95 10.22 35.04
CA SER A 31 6.54 10.29 33.72
C SER A 31 5.92 11.47 32.98
N ALA A 32 6.76 12.38 32.50
CA ALA A 32 6.34 13.49 31.66
C ALA A 32 5.52 12.95 30.48
N PRO A 33 4.42 13.62 30.08
CA PRO A 33 3.63 13.17 28.94
C PRO A 33 4.55 13.12 27.72
N VAL A 34 4.57 11.97 27.04
CA VAL A 34 5.23 11.79 25.75
C VAL A 34 4.60 12.81 24.81
N ARG A 35 5.35 13.87 24.50
CA ARG A 35 4.94 14.85 23.49
C ARG A 35 4.92 14.11 22.15
N THR A 36 3.71 13.78 21.67
CA THR A 36 3.50 13.44 20.27
C THR A 36 4.01 14.61 19.43
N PRO A 37 4.88 14.37 18.44
CA PRO A 37 5.31 15.44 17.55
C PRO A 37 4.04 16.04 16.91
N SER A 38 3.80 17.32 17.17
CA SER A 38 2.73 18.06 16.49
C SER A 38 3.06 18.06 15.00
N LEU A 39 2.15 17.53 14.18
CA LEU A 39 2.29 17.59 12.74
C LEU A 39 2.50 19.04 12.31
N ASP A 40 3.64 19.33 11.66
CA ASP A 40 3.80 20.63 11.03
C ASP A 40 2.92 20.66 9.78
N MET A 41 1.84 21.42 9.87
CA MET A 41 0.89 21.59 8.76
C MET A 41 1.55 22.17 7.49
N ASN A 42 2.74 22.80 7.63
CA ASN A 42 3.50 23.31 6.49
C ASN A 42 4.17 22.20 5.66
N GLU A 43 4.34 21.00 6.22
CA GLU A 43 4.83 19.86 5.46
C GLU A 43 3.78 19.24 4.51
N LEU A 44 2.51 19.59 4.68
CA LEU A 44 1.41 19.12 3.83
C LEU A 44 1.16 20.09 2.66
N SER A 45 0.90 19.53 1.46
CA SER A 45 0.38 20.36 0.36
C SER A 45 -0.98 20.96 0.73
N PRO A 46 -1.40 22.06 0.07
CA PRO A 46 -2.70 22.68 0.38
C PRO A 46 -3.86 21.69 0.31
N GLU A 47 -3.88 20.80 -0.68
CA GLU A 47 -4.93 19.78 -0.83
C GLU A 47 -4.84 18.71 0.28
N GLN A 48 -3.64 18.30 0.66
CA GLN A 48 -3.42 17.36 1.78
C GLN A 48 -3.88 17.98 3.10
N ARG A 49 -3.57 19.26 3.33
CA ARG A 49 -4.01 20.00 4.51
C ARG A 49 -5.53 20.08 4.58
N HIS A 50 -6.19 20.40 3.46
CA HIS A 50 -7.65 20.41 3.38
C HIS A 50 -8.23 19.02 3.73
N ALA A 51 -7.72 17.95 3.15
CA ALA A 51 -8.15 16.59 3.46
C ALA A 51 -7.98 16.25 4.95
N TYR A 52 -6.83 16.61 5.54
CA TYR A 52 -6.58 16.41 6.97
C TYR A 52 -7.61 17.14 7.84
N ILE A 53 -7.92 18.40 7.53
CA ILE A 53 -8.91 19.19 8.28
C ILE A 53 -10.32 18.58 8.14
N GLN A 54 -10.74 18.16 6.95
CA GLN A 54 -12.04 17.50 6.79
C GLN A 54 -12.10 16.18 7.57
N PHE A 55 -10.99 15.43 7.62
CA PHE A 55 -10.90 14.21 8.43
C PHE A 55 -11.09 14.50 9.93
N THR A 56 -10.45 15.56 10.45
CA THR A 56 -10.60 15.93 11.88
C THR A 56 -12.02 16.38 12.24
N LYS A 57 -12.80 16.86 11.26
CA LYS A 57 -14.23 17.18 11.41
C LYS A 57 -15.13 15.93 11.42
N GLY A 58 -14.58 14.74 11.14
CA GLY A 58 -15.34 13.49 11.10
C GLY A 58 -16.01 13.22 9.75
N GLU A 59 -15.67 13.95 8.69
CA GLU A 59 -16.26 13.75 7.36
C GLU A 59 -15.73 12.46 6.70
N ASN A 60 -16.59 11.82 5.90
CA ASN A 60 -16.21 10.74 5.00
C ASN A 60 -15.48 11.32 3.79
N LEU A 61 -14.31 10.77 3.44
CA LEU A 61 -13.46 11.35 2.39
C LEU A 61 -13.12 10.33 1.30
N PHE A 62 -13.18 10.77 0.06
CA PHE A 62 -12.50 10.14 -1.05
C PHE A 62 -11.31 11.00 -1.47
N ILE A 63 -10.09 10.50 -1.25
CA ILE A 63 -8.83 11.20 -1.52
C ILE A 63 -8.20 10.55 -2.75
N THR A 64 -8.12 11.28 -3.84
CA THR A 64 -7.58 10.77 -5.10
C THR A 64 -6.42 11.63 -5.62
N GLY A 65 -5.78 11.17 -6.68
CA GLY A 65 -4.69 11.88 -7.35
C GLY A 65 -3.68 10.92 -7.98
N PRO A 66 -2.83 11.41 -8.88
CA PRO A 66 -1.79 10.62 -9.54
C PRO A 66 -0.91 9.84 -8.58
N GLY A 67 -0.25 8.80 -9.11
CA GLY A 67 0.82 8.10 -8.39
C GLY A 67 1.94 9.08 -8.03
N GLY A 68 2.35 9.12 -6.75
CA GLY A 68 3.41 10.04 -6.31
C GLY A 68 2.93 11.34 -5.66
N THR A 69 1.63 11.57 -5.50
CA THR A 69 1.07 12.75 -4.81
C THR A 69 1.02 12.63 -3.28
N GLY A 70 1.64 11.60 -2.70
CA GLY A 70 1.76 11.48 -1.25
C GLY A 70 0.50 11.00 -0.54
N LYS A 71 -0.45 10.31 -1.21
CA LYS A 71 -1.65 9.72 -0.58
C LYS A 71 -1.32 8.89 0.65
N THR A 72 -0.39 7.94 0.51
CA THR A 72 0.04 7.06 1.61
C THR A 72 0.67 7.83 2.78
N ARG A 73 1.44 8.91 2.50
CA ARG A 73 1.99 9.80 3.53
C ARG A 73 0.87 10.51 4.30
N LEU A 74 -0.12 11.04 3.57
CA LEU A 74 -1.28 11.67 4.20
C LEU A 74 -2.05 10.67 5.08
N VAL A 75 -2.27 9.43 4.61
CA VAL A 75 -2.91 8.38 5.41
C VAL A 75 -2.18 8.15 6.74
N LYS A 76 -0.84 8.13 6.77
CA LYS A 76 -0.07 8.02 8.01
C LYS A 76 -0.40 9.15 9.00
N HIS A 77 -0.47 10.39 8.53
CA HIS A 77 -0.85 11.53 9.38
C HIS A 77 -2.30 11.43 9.90
N LEU A 78 -3.24 10.92 9.08
CA LEU A 78 -4.62 10.68 9.53
C LEU A 78 -4.66 9.62 10.65
N ILE A 79 -3.86 8.57 10.53
CA ILE A 79 -3.74 7.51 11.53
C ILE A 79 -3.14 8.04 12.84
N ASP A 80 -2.08 8.84 12.76
CA ASP A 80 -1.43 9.40 13.93
C ASP A 80 -2.38 10.34 14.69
N TYR A 81 -3.16 11.14 13.96
CA TYR A 81 -4.24 11.92 14.57
C TYR A 81 -5.29 11.01 15.24
N ALA A 82 -5.78 9.97 14.56
CA ALA A 82 -6.77 9.06 15.13
C ALA A 82 -6.25 8.41 16.43
N LYS A 83 -4.99 7.98 16.45
CA LYS A 83 -4.33 7.45 17.66
C LYS A 83 -4.25 8.49 18.77
N SER A 84 -3.93 9.76 18.46
CA SER A 84 -3.82 10.83 19.45
C SER A 84 -5.12 11.12 20.20
N ILE A 85 -6.27 10.83 19.56
CA ILE A 85 -7.61 10.99 20.15
C ILE A 85 -8.22 9.65 20.58
N ASN A 86 -7.42 8.57 20.65
CA ASN A 86 -7.85 7.20 20.99
C ASN A 86 -9.02 6.67 20.13
N LYS A 87 -9.09 7.07 18.87
CA LYS A 87 -10.12 6.62 17.93
C LYS A 87 -9.65 5.35 17.22
N ASN A 88 -10.42 4.27 17.37
CA ASN A 88 -10.12 2.99 16.70
C ASN A 88 -10.53 3.05 15.22
N ILE A 89 -9.57 3.28 14.34
CA ILE A 89 -9.76 3.31 12.89
C ILE A 89 -8.86 2.23 12.25
N PRO A 90 -9.40 1.05 11.93
CA PRO A 90 -8.69 0.05 11.13
C PRO A 90 -8.24 0.62 9.79
N VAL A 91 -7.02 0.23 9.39
CA VAL A 91 -6.42 0.63 8.12
C VAL A 91 -6.32 -0.59 7.23
N CYS A 92 -6.90 -0.49 6.05
CA CYS A 92 -6.93 -1.57 5.08
C CYS A 92 -6.36 -1.12 3.73
N ALA A 93 -5.95 -2.10 2.93
CA ALA A 93 -5.62 -1.89 1.53
C ALA A 93 -6.24 -3.00 0.68
N MET A 94 -6.37 -2.78 -0.63
CA MET A 94 -6.90 -3.80 -1.53
C MET A 94 -5.92 -4.94 -1.78
N THR A 95 -4.61 -4.66 -1.68
CA THR A 95 -3.56 -5.68 -1.84
C THR A 95 -2.70 -5.77 -0.60
N GLY A 96 -2.13 -6.95 -0.40
CA GLY A 96 -1.20 -7.14 0.68
C GLY A 96 0.06 -6.28 0.56
N CYS A 97 0.60 -6.07 -0.65
CA CYS A 97 1.74 -5.19 -0.88
C CYS A 97 1.46 -3.75 -0.43
N ALA A 98 0.25 -3.24 -0.75
CA ALA A 98 -0.15 -1.90 -0.32
C ALA A 98 -0.33 -1.82 1.20
N ALA A 99 -0.87 -2.87 1.85
CA ALA A 99 -1.03 -2.91 3.29
C ALA A 99 0.32 -2.79 4.03
N VAL A 100 1.37 -3.49 3.56
CA VAL A 100 2.72 -3.38 4.16
C VAL A 100 3.31 -1.98 4.02
N LEU A 101 3.08 -1.31 2.88
CA LEU A 101 3.60 0.05 2.64
C LEU A 101 3.02 1.09 3.61
N LEU A 102 1.87 0.82 4.21
CA LEU A 102 1.23 1.71 5.17
C LEU A 102 1.92 1.71 6.54
N GLU A 103 2.71 0.68 6.89
CA GLU A 103 3.54 0.57 8.13
C GLU A 103 2.78 0.82 9.45
N CYS A 104 1.49 0.50 9.49
CA CYS A 104 0.63 0.78 10.64
C CYS A 104 -0.25 -0.43 11.02
N ASN A 105 0.29 -1.65 10.87
CA ASN A 105 -0.46 -2.90 11.02
C ASN A 105 -1.67 -2.98 10.08
N ALA A 106 -1.56 -2.34 8.89
CA ALA A 106 -2.63 -2.41 7.90
C ALA A 106 -2.81 -3.83 7.36
N ARG A 107 -4.05 -4.21 7.14
CA ARG A 107 -4.45 -5.53 6.60
C ARG A 107 -5.06 -5.37 5.22
N THR A 108 -5.23 -6.49 4.51
CA THR A 108 -6.13 -6.44 3.35
C THR A 108 -7.58 -6.28 3.81
N LEU A 109 -8.38 -5.54 3.05
CA LEU A 109 -9.81 -5.40 3.34
C LEU A 109 -10.49 -6.76 3.49
N HIS A 110 -10.15 -7.72 2.64
CA HIS A 110 -10.71 -9.08 2.66
C HIS A 110 -10.43 -9.81 3.98
N SER A 111 -9.22 -9.66 4.52
CA SER A 111 -8.83 -10.28 5.80
C SER A 111 -9.51 -9.58 6.98
N TRP A 112 -9.40 -8.24 7.06
CA TRP A 112 -9.97 -7.49 8.18
C TRP A 112 -11.49 -7.60 8.28
N SER A 113 -12.19 -7.50 7.15
CA SER A 113 -13.65 -7.55 7.11
C SER A 113 -14.23 -8.96 7.29
N GLY A 114 -13.41 -10.01 7.12
CA GLY A 114 -13.81 -11.40 7.19
C GLY A 114 -14.56 -11.93 5.97
N ILE A 115 -14.61 -11.15 4.86
CA ILE A 115 -15.36 -11.54 3.64
C ILE A 115 -14.67 -12.63 2.84
N LYS A 116 -13.42 -13.00 3.19
CA LYS A 116 -12.61 -13.95 2.42
C LYS A 116 -12.51 -13.52 0.94
N LEU A 117 -12.67 -14.44 -0.01
CA LEU A 117 -12.64 -14.12 -1.45
C LEU A 117 -13.98 -13.60 -2.01
N ALA A 118 -15.02 -13.54 -1.19
CA ALA A 118 -16.37 -13.04 -1.55
C ALA A 118 -16.94 -13.61 -2.88
N LYS A 119 -16.64 -14.88 -3.19
CA LYS A 119 -17.10 -15.55 -4.43
C LYS A 119 -18.59 -15.93 -4.41
N GLN A 120 -19.17 -15.96 -3.23
CA GLN A 120 -20.57 -16.30 -3.01
C GLN A 120 -21.49 -15.09 -3.32
N PRO A 121 -22.82 -15.27 -3.44
CA PRO A 121 -23.78 -14.17 -3.46
C PRO A 121 -23.64 -13.25 -2.24
N ASN A 122 -23.96 -11.97 -2.40
CA ASN A 122 -23.72 -10.95 -1.37
C ASN A 122 -24.35 -11.30 -0.03
N ASP A 123 -25.62 -11.73 -0.02
CA ASP A 123 -26.36 -12.12 1.18
C ASP A 123 -25.72 -13.29 1.93
N VAL A 124 -25.17 -14.26 1.20
CA VAL A 124 -24.45 -15.41 1.78
C VAL A 124 -23.16 -14.96 2.43
N VAL A 125 -22.36 -14.09 1.76
CA VAL A 125 -21.12 -13.55 2.31
C VAL A 125 -21.42 -12.74 3.57
N VAL A 126 -22.36 -11.81 3.51
CA VAL A 126 -22.79 -10.98 4.65
C VAL A 126 -23.22 -11.85 5.83
N SER A 127 -24.10 -12.85 5.58
CA SER A 127 -24.57 -13.76 6.62
C SER A 127 -23.45 -14.60 7.23
N SER A 128 -22.47 -15.01 6.44
CA SER A 128 -21.28 -15.75 6.92
C SER A 128 -20.43 -14.90 7.85
N VAL A 129 -20.15 -13.65 7.48
CA VAL A 129 -19.37 -12.71 8.32
C VAL A 129 -20.10 -12.42 9.63
N LEU A 130 -21.43 -12.19 9.59
CA LEU A 130 -22.22 -11.90 10.78
C LEU A 130 -22.35 -13.09 11.75
N LYS A 131 -22.07 -14.32 11.30
CA LYS A 131 -21.95 -15.50 12.17
C LYS A 131 -20.56 -15.64 12.80
N ASN A 132 -19.54 -14.99 12.26
CA ASN A 132 -18.17 -15.01 12.79
C ASN A 132 -18.04 -14.00 13.93
N LYS A 133 -17.92 -14.48 15.17
CA LYS A 133 -17.85 -13.63 16.37
C LYS A 133 -16.67 -12.65 16.34
N ASN A 134 -15.49 -13.08 15.85
CA ASN A 134 -14.29 -12.23 15.79
C ASN A 134 -14.47 -11.11 14.76
N ALA A 135 -14.97 -11.43 13.56
CA ALA A 135 -15.26 -10.42 12.56
C ALA A 135 -16.29 -9.41 13.06
N VAL A 136 -17.39 -9.87 13.68
CA VAL A 136 -18.42 -8.99 14.24
C VAL A 136 -17.85 -8.10 15.35
N LYS A 137 -16.95 -8.63 16.23
CA LYS A 137 -16.26 -7.83 17.26
C LYS A 137 -15.43 -6.73 16.62
N ALA A 138 -14.65 -7.04 15.59
CA ALA A 138 -13.83 -6.06 14.86
C ALA A 138 -14.70 -4.95 14.23
N TRP A 139 -15.80 -5.31 13.55
CA TRP A 139 -16.75 -4.35 12.99
C TRP A 139 -17.40 -3.47 14.05
N LYS A 140 -17.83 -4.04 15.19
CA LYS A 140 -18.47 -3.29 16.29
C LYS A 140 -17.51 -2.31 16.95
N SER A 141 -16.24 -2.68 17.15
CA SER A 141 -15.24 -1.84 17.81
C SER A 141 -14.72 -0.72 16.91
N ALA A 142 -14.76 -0.89 15.58
CA ALA A 142 -14.27 0.11 14.65
C ALA A 142 -15.11 1.40 14.69
N GLN A 143 -14.46 2.55 14.83
CA GLN A 143 -15.09 3.88 14.80
C GLN A 143 -14.92 4.57 13.45
N GLY A 144 -14.07 4.02 12.60
CA GLY A 144 -13.87 4.44 11.22
C GLY A 144 -13.20 3.32 10.43
N LEU A 145 -12.93 3.57 9.15
CA LEU A 145 -12.20 2.68 8.25
C LEU A 145 -11.41 3.54 7.25
N ILE A 146 -10.11 3.30 7.16
CA ILE A 146 -9.28 3.84 6.08
C ILE A 146 -8.98 2.72 5.10
N LEU A 147 -9.22 2.95 3.79
CA LEU A 147 -8.93 1.99 2.74
C LEU A 147 -8.07 2.63 1.64
N ASP A 148 -6.88 2.07 1.42
CA ASP A 148 -5.98 2.50 0.35
C ASP A 148 -6.07 1.61 -0.89
N GLU A 149 -5.62 2.12 -2.05
CA GLU A 149 -5.65 1.48 -3.37
C GLU A 149 -7.06 1.07 -3.82
N VAL A 150 -8.06 1.96 -3.61
CA VAL A 150 -9.47 1.69 -3.91
C VAL A 150 -9.78 1.49 -5.40
N SER A 151 -8.84 1.75 -6.31
CA SER A 151 -9.03 1.47 -7.74
C SER A 151 -9.39 0.02 -8.01
N MET A 152 -8.88 -0.90 -7.18
CA MET A 152 -9.14 -2.34 -7.27
C MET A 152 -10.39 -2.79 -6.49
N LEU A 153 -11.08 -1.87 -5.78
CA LEU A 153 -12.30 -2.17 -5.05
C LEU A 153 -13.48 -2.27 -6.03
N SER A 154 -14.09 -3.45 -6.13
CA SER A 154 -15.26 -3.63 -6.97
C SER A 154 -16.55 -3.12 -6.30
N LYS A 155 -17.55 -2.82 -7.12
CA LYS A 155 -18.91 -2.51 -6.68
C LYS A 155 -19.43 -3.57 -5.71
N LYS A 156 -19.29 -4.86 -6.05
CA LYS A 156 -19.72 -5.98 -5.20
C LYS A 156 -19.12 -5.90 -3.81
N ILE A 157 -17.79 -5.77 -3.71
CA ILE A 157 -17.09 -5.74 -2.41
C ILE A 157 -17.50 -4.51 -1.61
N PHE A 158 -17.63 -3.36 -2.26
CA PHE A 158 -18.08 -2.13 -1.61
C PHE A 158 -19.46 -2.29 -0.96
N GLU A 159 -20.43 -2.83 -1.72
CA GLU A 159 -21.79 -3.07 -1.22
C GLU A 159 -21.84 -4.08 -0.08
N ILE A 160 -21.05 -5.17 -0.17
CA ILE A 160 -20.94 -6.19 0.89
C ILE A 160 -20.40 -5.57 2.18
N VAL A 161 -19.28 -4.81 2.13
CA VAL A 161 -18.67 -4.27 3.34
C VAL A 161 -19.51 -3.15 3.97
N GLU A 162 -20.22 -2.39 3.15
CA GLU A 162 -21.16 -1.37 3.61
C GLU A 162 -22.35 -2.01 4.35
N GLU A 163 -22.92 -3.09 3.78
CA GLU A 163 -24.02 -3.81 4.41
C GLU A 163 -23.60 -4.50 5.71
N ILE A 164 -22.42 -5.15 5.73
CA ILE A 164 -21.88 -5.75 6.95
C ILE A 164 -21.75 -4.69 8.05
N ALA A 165 -21.20 -3.52 7.73
CA ALA A 165 -21.03 -2.43 8.69
C ALA A 165 -22.37 -2.01 9.32
N ARG A 166 -23.39 -1.74 8.50
CA ARG A 166 -24.75 -1.39 9.00
C ARG A 166 -25.34 -2.47 9.90
N ARG A 167 -25.26 -3.72 9.45
CA ARG A 167 -25.86 -4.85 10.19
C ARG A 167 -25.09 -5.19 11.46
N ALA A 168 -23.75 -5.21 11.43
CA ALA A 168 -22.93 -5.49 12.60
C ALA A 168 -23.06 -4.41 13.69
N LYS A 169 -23.21 -3.14 13.29
CA LYS A 169 -23.34 -2.00 14.23
C LYS A 169 -24.79 -1.71 14.61
N HIS A 170 -25.76 -2.40 14.01
CA HIS A 170 -27.20 -2.13 14.19
C HIS A 170 -27.56 -0.65 13.93
N ASN A 171 -26.92 -0.04 12.93
CA ASN A 171 -27.11 1.36 12.59
C ASN A 171 -27.36 1.49 11.06
N PRO A 172 -28.51 2.06 10.62
CA PRO A 172 -28.87 2.18 9.21
C PRO A 172 -28.07 3.23 8.44
N MET A 173 -27.33 4.08 9.14
CA MET A 173 -26.46 5.08 8.50
C MET A 173 -25.39 4.42 7.61
N PRO A 174 -24.93 5.09 6.55
CA PRO A 174 -23.85 4.56 5.70
C PRO A 174 -22.67 4.04 6.53
N PHE A 175 -22.17 2.85 6.20
CA PHE A 175 -21.13 2.17 6.96
C PHE A 175 -21.41 2.04 8.47
N GLY A 176 -22.71 1.95 8.84
CA GLY A 176 -23.10 1.88 10.26
C GLY A 176 -22.70 3.11 11.08
N GLY A 177 -22.58 4.28 10.45
CA GLY A 177 -22.16 5.53 11.08
C GLY A 177 -20.66 5.64 11.35
N MET A 178 -19.83 4.74 10.83
CA MET A 178 -18.37 4.87 10.88
C MET A 178 -17.89 5.97 9.94
N GLN A 179 -16.85 6.68 10.33
CA GLN A 179 -16.12 7.56 9.44
C GLN A 179 -15.30 6.74 8.44
N VAL A 180 -15.45 6.96 7.14
CA VAL A 180 -14.69 6.23 6.12
C VAL A 180 -13.82 7.15 5.28
N VAL A 181 -12.58 6.73 5.03
CA VAL A 181 -11.63 7.41 4.17
C VAL A 181 -11.12 6.43 3.14
N PHE A 182 -11.43 6.69 1.87
CA PHE A 182 -10.95 5.88 0.76
C PHE A 182 -9.90 6.65 -0.01
N THR A 183 -8.76 6.00 -0.30
CA THR A 183 -7.67 6.61 -1.05
C THR A 183 -7.29 5.77 -2.27
N GLY A 184 -6.90 6.43 -3.36
CA GLY A 184 -6.46 5.74 -4.57
C GLY A 184 -6.57 6.61 -5.82
N ASP A 185 -6.36 5.97 -6.96
CA ASP A 185 -6.43 6.60 -8.28
C ASP A 185 -7.13 5.64 -9.26
N PHE A 186 -8.37 5.91 -9.63
CA PHE A 186 -9.14 5.04 -10.52
C PHE A 186 -8.56 4.96 -11.95
N PHE A 187 -7.66 5.85 -12.33
CA PHE A 187 -6.89 5.70 -13.56
C PHE A 187 -5.79 4.62 -13.49
N GLN A 188 -5.54 4.05 -12.30
CA GLN A 188 -4.68 2.88 -12.13
C GLN A 188 -5.46 1.60 -12.44
N LEU A 189 -4.98 0.46 -11.93
CA LEU A 189 -5.57 -0.84 -12.25
C LEU A 189 -7.02 -0.96 -11.71
N PRO A 190 -7.95 -1.40 -12.56
CA PRO A 190 -9.35 -1.61 -12.16
C PRO A 190 -9.52 -2.90 -11.33
N PRO A 191 -10.73 -3.13 -10.79
CA PRO A 191 -11.06 -4.39 -10.14
C PRO A 191 -10.92 -5.57 -11.09
N VAL A 192 -10.46 -6.70 -10.57
CA VAL A 192 -10.36 -7.94 -11.36
C VAL A 192 -11.70 -8.68 -11.32
N GLY A 193 -12.35 -8.78 -12.48
CA GLY A 193 -13.64 -9.43 -12.63
C GLY A 193 -13.58 -10.95 -12.43
N THR A 194 -14.66 -11.51 -11.90
CA THR A 194 -14.88 -12.95 -11.81
C THR A 194 -15.92 -13.36 -12.88
N HIS A 195 -15.61 -14.40 -13.64
CA HIS A 195 -16.54 -14.89 -14.65
C HIS A 195 -17.91 -15.24 -14.04
N GLY A 196 -18.98 -14.77 -14.66
CA GLY A 196 -20.35 -14.98 -14.19
C GLY A 196 -20.84 -13.99 -13.12
N ASP A 197 -20.00 -13.06 -12.66
CA ASP A 197 -20.39 -12.04 -11.68
C ASP A 197 -19.97 -10.63 -12.15
N PRO A 198 -20.85 -9.92 -12.88
CA PRO A 198 -20.51 -8.65 -13.53
C PRO A 198 -20.23 -7.51 -12.54
N ASP A 199 -20.68 -7.60 -11.28
CA ASP A 199 -20.44 -6.54 -10.30
C ASP A 199 -19.04 -6.62 -9.70
N THR A 200 -18.29 -7.70 -9.97
CA THR A 200 -16.88 -7.84 -9.56
C THR A 200 -15.92 -7.03 -10.41
N ASN A 201 -16.28 -6.68 -11.66
CA ASN A 201 -15.45 -5.86 -12.55
C ASN A 201 -15.90 -4.40 -12.66
N LYS A 202 -17.00 -4.03 -11.99
CA LYS A 202 -17.45 -2.64 -11.89
C LYS A 202 -16.70 -1.94 -10.77
N PHE A 203 -16.38 -0.65 -10.97
CA PHE A 203 -15.79 0.17 -9.93
C PHE A 203 -16.75 0.41 -8.76
N CYS A 204 -16.21 0.63 -7.58
CA CYS A 204 -17.02 0.93 -6.39
C CYS A 204 -17.84 2.22 -6.51
N PHE A 205 -17.43 3.19 -7.34
CA PHE A 205 -18.21 4.41 -7.58
C PHE A 205 -19.42 4.19 -8.52
N GLU A 206 -19.54 3.03 -9.17
CA GLU A 206 -20.69 2.73 -10.05
C GLU A 206 -21.96 2.33 -9.25
N THR A 207 -21.89 2.20 -7.94
CA THR A 207 -23.08 2.00 -7.11
C THR A 207 -23.68 3.34 -6.65
N PRO A 208 -25.03 3.46 -6.59
CA PRO A 208 -25.68 4.64 -6.02
C PRO A 208 -25.27 4.94 -4.57
N LEU A 209 -24.85 3.92 -3.82
CA LEU A 209 -24.38 4.07 -2.43
C LEU A 209 -23.12 4.96 -2.33
N TRP A 210 -22.32 5.06 -3.38
CA TRP A 210 -21.10 5.87 -3.38
C TRP A 210 -21.39 7.33 -2.98
N ASN A 211 -22.36 7.97 -3.64
CA ASN A 211 -22.71 9.35 -3.36
C ASN A 211 -23.43 9.54 -2.01
N THR A 212 -23.99 8.47 -1.45
CA THR A 212 -24.56 8.47 -0.10
C THR A 212 -23.46 8.46 0.96
N VAL A 213 -22.36 7.73 0.69
CA VAL A 213 -21.20 7.64 1.59
C VAL A 213 -20.30 8.85 1.46
N PHE A 214 -19.96 9.25 0.24
CA PHE A 214 -19.04 10.36 -0.05
C PHE A 214 -19.78 11.51 -0.72
N LYS A 215 -19.99 12.59 0.00
CA LYS A 215 -20.59 13.81 -0.56
C LYS A 215 -19.64 14.40 -1.62
N PRO A 216 -20.14 15.05 -2.69
CA PRO A 216 -19.30 15.57 -3.77
C PRO A 216 -18.15 16.48 -3.30
N HIS A 217 -18.38 17.36 -2.31
CA HIS A 217 -17.35 18.27 -1.77
C HIS A 217 -16.27 17.55 -0.95
N ASN A 218 -16.49 16.28 -0.60
CA ASN A 218 -15.55 15.41 0.12
C ASN A 218 -14.72 14.52 -0.83
N HIS A 219 -14.84 14.72 -2.15
CA HIS A 219 -13.93 14.16 -3.15
C HIS A 219 -12.75 15.11 -3.32
N ILE A 220 -11.59 14.78 -2.77
CA ILE A 220 -10.41 15.63 -2.72
C ILE A 220 -9.34 15.11 -3.66
N GLN A 221 -8.98 15.91 -4.67
CA GLN A 221 -7.94 15.55 -5.64
C GLN A 221 -6.61 16.19 -5.28
N LEU A 222 -5.60 15.35 -4.97
CA LEU A 222 -4.22 15.79 -4.75
C LEU A 222 -3.55 16.05 -6.11
N LYS A 223 -2.86 17.18 -6.26
CA LYS A 223 -2.22 17.63 -7.49
C LYS A 223 -0.70 17.71 -7.37
N THR A 224 -0.18 18.03 -6.18
CA THR A 224 1.25 18.22 -5.93
C THR A 224 2.01 16.89 -6.06
N MET A 225 3.01 16.83 -6.93
CA MET A 225 3.84 15.64 -7.16
C MET A 225 5.06 15.65 -6.25
N PHE A 226 5.35 14.50 -5.63
CA PHE A 226 6.51 14.32 -4.74
C PHE A 226 7.47 13.22 -5.22
N ARG A 227 7.02 12.29 -6.08
CA ARG A 227 7.85 11.17 -6.54
C ARG A 227 8.74 11.56 -7.71
N GLN A 228 8.19 12.28 -8.67
CA GLN A 228 8.87 12.76 -9.87
C GLN A 228 9.10 14.26 -9.75
N SER A 229 10.29 14.70 -10.19
CA SER A 229 10.69 16.12 -10.20
C SER A 229 10.90 16.68 -11.62
N ASP A 230 11.04 15.81 -12.63
CA ASP A 230 11.20 16.19 -14.02
C ASP A 230 9.84 16.62 -14.62
N PRO A 231 9.66 17.90 -14.98
CA PRO A 231 8.39 18.40 -15.54
C PRO A 231 7.97 17.68 -16.83
N LEU A 232 8.93 17.29 -17.67
CA LEU A 232 8.65 16.57 -18.92
C LEU A 232 8.08 15.19 -18.61
N TYR A 233 8.70 14.47 -17.67
CA TYR A 233 8.22 13.15 -17.30
C TYR A 233 6.86 13.20 -16.61
N ILE A 234 6.64 14.20 -15.77
CA ILE A 234 5.33 14.45 -15.12
C ILE A 234 4.25 14.67 -16.19
N ASP A 235 4.52 15.49 -17.21
CA ASP A 235 3.57 15.76 -18.30
C ASP A 235 3.28 14.49 -19.12
N ILE A 236 4.31 13.70 -19.47
CA ILE A 236 4.14 12.39 -20.13
C ILE A 236 3.21 11.48 -19.27
N LEU A 237 3.45 11.37 -17.97
CA LEU A 237 2.64 10.56 -17.09
C LEU A 237 1.20 11.05 -16.97
N GLN A 238 0.99 12.37 -16.94
CA GLN A 238 -0.36 12.97 -16.89
C GLN A 238 -1.15 12.67 -18.17
N GLN A 239 -0.53 12.82 -19.34
CA GLN A 239 -1.18 12.49 -20.60
C GLN A 239 -1.55 11.00 -20.68
N ILE A 240 -0.62 10.10 -20.37
CA ILE A 240 -0.86 8.66 -20.36
C ILE A 240 -1.96 8.28 -19.36
N ARG A 241 -1.98 8.93 -18.19
CA ARG A 241 -3.03 8.73 -17.18
C ARG A 241 -4.42 9.02 -17.75
N HIS A 242 -4.55 10.06 -18.56
CA HIS A 242 -5.84 10.43 -19.18
C HIS A 242 -6.12 9.68 -20.49
N GLY A 243 -5.25 8.75 -20.87
CA GLY A 243 -5.45 7.90 -22.05
C GLY A 243 -5.11 8.57 -23.37
N SER A 244 -4.27 9.60 -23.35
CA SER A 244 -3.78 10.31 -24.53
C SER A 244 -2.27 10.50 -24.46
N ILE A 245 -1.62 10.80 -25.56
CA ILE A 245 -0.21 11.20 -25.61
C ILE A 245 0.08 11.94 -26.92
N ASP A 246 0.78 13.07 -26.83
CA ASP A 246 1.18 13.87 -27.98
C ASP A 246 2.32 13.20 -28.78
N ALA A 247 2.39 13.50 -30.07
CA ALA A 247 3.37 12.90 -30.98
C ALA A 247 4.83 13.17 -30.57
N ASP A 248 5.15 14.35 -30.04
CA ASP A 248 6.47 14.71 -29.53
C ASP A 248 6.88 13.82 -28.35
N LYS A 249 5.96 13.51 -27.45
CA LYS A 249 6.18 12.65 -26.29
C LYS A 249 6.29 11.18 -26.67
N ILE A 250 5.52 10.74 -27.69
CA ILE A 250 5.72 9.42 -28.31
C ILE A 250 7.15 9.31 -28.82
N ALA A 251 7.64 10.32 -29.58
CA ALA A 251 9.00 10.31 -30.10
C ALA A 251 10.07 10.30 -29.00
N ILE A 252 9.80 10.91 -27.84
CA ILE A 252 10.68 10.84 -26.68
C ILE A 252 10.71 9.41 -26.14
N LEU A 253 9.57 8.79 -25.86
CA LEU A 253 9.51 7.42 -25.32
C LEU A 253 10.11 6.39 -26.28
N GLN A 254 9.98 6.57 -27.59
CA GLN A 254 10.61 5.71 -28.60
C GLN A 254 12.13 5.63 -28.47
N LYS A 255 12.81 6.68 -27.99
CA LYS A 255 14.27 6.67 -27.75
C LYS A 255 14.70 5.71 -26.64
N TYR A 256 13.77 5.32 -25.76
CA TYR A 256 14.02 4.39 -24.66
C TYR A 256 13.72 2.94 -25.04
N VAL A 257 13.14 2.70 -26.23
CA VAL A 257 12.93 1.34 -26.75
C VAL A 257 14.28 0.75 -27.15
N HIS A 258 14.58 -0.43 -26.59
CA HIS A 258 15.85 -1.14 -26.73
C HIS A 258 17.09 -0.32 -26.31
N ARG A 259 16.91 0.66 -25.41
CA ARG A 259 18.03 1.39 -24.79
C ARG A 259 18.98 0.38 -24.15
N LYS A 260 20.28 0.52 -24.44
CA LYS A 260 21.33 -0.32 -23.84
C LYS A 260 21.50 0.04 -22.37
N PHE A 261 21.71 -0.99 -21.57
CA PHE A 261 21.95 -0.89 -20.15
C PHE A 261 23.45 -1.10 -19.86
N ASP A 262 24.00 -0.29 -18.95
CA ASP A 262 25.38 -0.45 -18.46
C ASP A 262 25.33 -1.09 -17.06
N GLU A 263 25.65 -2.39 -17.00
CA GLU A 263 25.64 -3.16 -15.77
C GLU A 263 26.74 -2.72 -14.80
N ALA A 264 27.89 -2.33 -15.29
CA ALA A 264 29.03 -1.90 -14.47
C ALA A 264 28.73 -0.59 -13.72
N ALA A 265 28.05 0.36 -14.37
CA ALA A 265 27.67 1.62 -13.76
C ALA A 265 26.60 1.48 -12.65
N ASN A 266 25.92 0.32 -12.56
CA ASN A 266 24.80 0.09 -11.64
C ASN A 266 25.07 -0.99 -10.56
N ASN A 267 26.34 -1.12 -10.12
CA ASN A 267 26.73 -2.07 -9.07
C ASN A 267 26.32 -3.53 -9.35
N GLY A 268 26.24 -3.92 -10.63
CA GLY A 268 25.78 -5.26 -11.04
C GLY A 268 24.28 -5.48 -10.93
N CYS A 269 23.50 -4.46 -10.59
CA CYS A 269 22.04 -4.53 -10.60
C CYS A 269 21.51 -4.27 -12.02
N ILE A 270 20.66 -5.17 -12.52
CA ILE A 270 20.00 -5.04 -13.82
C ILE A 270 18.58 -4.49 -13.66
N PRO A 271 18.03 -3.78 -14.68
CA PRO A 271 16.64 -3.33 -14.62
C PRO A 271 15.67 -4.50 -14.47
N THR A 272 14.77 -4.41 -13.49
CA THR A 272 13.69 -5.40 -13.36
C THR A 272 12.75 -5.32 -14.57
N LYS A 273 12.47 -6.47 -15.20
CA LYS A 273 11.53 -6.54 -16.32
C LYS A 273 10.09 -6.51 -15.82
N LEU A 274 9.28 -5.61 -16.39
CA LEU A 274 7.87 -5.49 -16.02
C LEU A 274 7.00 -6.00 -17.17
N PHE A 275 6.13 -6.96 -16.83
CA PHE A 275 5.20 -7.58 -17.76
C PHE A 275 3.75 -7.46 -17.31
N ALA A 276 2.84 -7.37 -18.27
CA ALA A 276 1.41 -7.47 -17.98
C ALA A 276 1.00 -8.88 -17.53
N LEU A 277 1.63 -9.92 -18.09
CA LEU A 277 1.28 -11.32 -17.89
C LEU A 277 2.20 -12.02 -16.88
N ARG A 278 1.60 -12.74 -15.92
CA ARG A 278 2.33 -13.54 -14.92
C ARG A 278 3.17 -14.65 -15.56
N SER A 279 2.67 -15.32 -16.61
CA SER A 279 3.39 -16.40 -17.29
C SER A 279 4.74 -15.94 -17.85
N LYS A 280 4.82 -14.72 -18.43
CA LYS A 280 6.09 -14.15 -18.90
C LYS A 280 7.05 -13.89 -17.72
N THR A 281 6.52 -13.38 -16.60
CA THR A 281 7.30 -13.11 -15.39
C THR A 281 7.89 -14.39 -14.82
N ASP A 282 7.06 -15.42 -14.63
CA ASP A 282 7.49 -16.71 -14.07
C ASP A 282 8.52 -17.37 -14.99
N TYR A 283 8.32 -17.32 -16.32
CA TYR A 283 9.27 -17.85 -17.30
C TYR A 283 10.64 -17.17 -17.20
N VAL A 284 10.68 -15.83 -17.19
CA VAL A 284 11.95 -15.08 -17.10
C VAL A 284 12.67 -15.37 -15.79
N ASN A 285 11.98 -15.33 -14.66
CA ASN A 285 12.57 -15.61 -13.35
C ASN A 285 13.13 -17.04 -13.29
N THR A 286 12.39 -18.02 -13.80
CA THR A 286 12.84 -19.43 -13.84
C THR A 286 14.08 -19.59 -14.71
N MET A 287 14.05 -19.05 -15.93
CA MET A 287 15.18 -19.15 -16.87
C MET A 287 16.44 -18.45 -16.33
N MET A 288 16.30 -17.28 -15.73
CA MET A 288 17.44 -16.54 -15.16
C MET A 288 18.00 -17.26 -13.94
N PHE A 289 17.14 -17.81 -13.08
CA PHE A 289 17.54 -18.57 -11.91
C PHE A 289 18.29 -19.86 -12.29
N GLN A 290 17.84 -20.57 -13.34
CA GLN A 290 18.48 -21.79 -13.83
C GLN A 290 19.87 -21.53 -14.46
N LYS A 291 20.08 -20.35 -15.06
CA LYS A 291 21.38 -19.97 -15.64
C LYS A 291 22.48 -19.77 -14.59
N ILE A 292 22.12 -19.53 -13.35
CA ILE A 292 23.10 -19.37 -12.27
C ILE A 292 23.60 -20.74 -11.85
N ASN A 293 24.90 -21.00 -12.06
CA ASN A 293 25.57 -22.26 -11.69
C ASN A 293 26.16 -22.15 -10.26
N GLU A 294 25.28 -21.90 -9.29
CA GLU A 294 25.62 -21.77 -7.86
C GLU A 294 24.71 -22.65 -7.02
N THR A 295 25.14 -22.93 -5.79
CA THR A 295 24.33 -23.72 -4.84
C THR A 295 22.99 -23.02 -4.57
N GLU A 296 21.92 -23.80 -4.65
CA GLU A 296 20.57 -23.34 -4.33
C GLU A 296 20.30 -23.46 -2.84
N PHE A 297 19.84 -22.37 -2.24
CA PHE A 297 19.34 -22.32 -0.87
C PHE A 297 17.81 -22.15 -0.89
N VAL A 298 17.15 -23.01 -0.11
CA VAL A 298 15.69 -23.03 -0.01
C VAL A 298 15.26 -22.55 1.37
N PHE A 299 14.52 -21.46 1.42
CA PHE A 299 14.03 -20.83 2.64
C PHE A 299 12.53 -21.07 2.76
N HIS A 300 12.13 -21.93 3.68
CA HIS A 300 10.72 -22.14 4.01
C HIS A 300 10.24 -21.07 4.99
N ALA A 301 8.97 -20.71 4.90
CA ALA A 301 8.35 -19.85 5.88
C ALA A 301 8.40 -20.51 7.27
N ILE A 302 8.78 -19.74 8.28
CA ILE A 302 9.02 -20.21 9.66
C ILE A 302 7.71 -20.03 10.44
N ARG A 303 7.16 -21.13 10.97
CA ARG A 303 6.02 -21.09 11.89
C ARG A 303 6.53 -20.87 13.32
N LYS A 304 6.01 -19.88 14.00
CA LYS A 304 6.34 -19.57 15.39
C LYS A 304 5.09 -19.57 16.26
N THR A 305 5.12 -20.31 17.35
CA THR A 305 3.96 -20.52 18.23
C THR A 305 4.19 -20.05 19.67
N ASP A 306 5.35 -19.47 19.93
CA ASP A 306 5.88 -19.19 21.26
C ASP A 306 6.29 -17.72 21.45
N CYS A 307 5.76 -16.79 20.66
CA CYS A 307 6.03 -15.37 20.87
C CYS A 307 5.56 -14.97 22.28
N THR A 308 6.42 -14.24 23.01
CA THR A 308 6.15 -13.77 24.38
C THR A 308 5.76 -12.30 24.44
N SER A 309 6.00 -11.56 23.34
CA SER A 309 5.71 -10.14 23.22
C SER A 309 5.39 -9.78 21.78
N HIS A 310 4.90 -8.57 21.54
CA HIS A 310 4.79 -8.01 20.20
C HIS A 310 6.19 -7.82 19.61
N LEU A 311 6.45 -8.49 18.47
CA LEU A 311 7.77 -8.52 17.84
C LEU A 311 8.19 -7.17 17.27
N ASP A 312 7.21 -6.35 16.85
CA ASP A 312 7.47 -5.03 16.27
C ASP A 312 7.84 -3.96 17.30
N THR A 313 7.33 -4.08 18.52
CA THR A 313 7.43 -3.04 19.56
C THR A 313 8.06 -3.51 20.85
N THR A 314 8.36 -4.80 20.98
CA THR A 314 8.82 -5.45 22.23
C THR A 314 7.88 -5.25 23.43
N LYS A 315 6.65 -4.76 23.20
CA LYS A 315 5.65 -4.59 24.24
C LYS A 315 5.08 -5.95 24.66
N PRO A 316 4.85 -6.17 25.96
CA PRO A 316 4.18 -7.38 26.42
C PRO A 316 2.74 -7.41 25.90
N PHE A 317 2.19 -8.62 25.79
CA PHE A 317 0.78 -8.80 25.43
C PHE A 317 -0.14 -8.21 26.50
N THR A 318 -1.25 -7.69 26.06
CA THR A 318 -2.33 -7.28 26.96
C THR A 318 -2.93 -8.50 27.67
N ALA A 319 -3.61 -8.28 28.79
CA ALA A 319 -4.27 -9.36 29.53
C ALA A 319 -5.38 -10.06 28.69
N GLU A 320 -5.96 -9.38 27.71
CA GLU A 320 -6.94 -9.95 26.77
C GLU A 320 -6.27 -10.83 25.73
N GLU A 321 -5.20 -10.35 25.09
CA GLU A 321 -4.40 -11.12 24.13
C GLU A 321 -3.80 -12.38 24.75
N ALA A 322 -3.26 -12.27 25.97
CA ALA A 322 -2.72 -13.41 26.70
C ALA A 322 -3.82 -14.45 26.99
N ARG A 323 -5.01 -14.02 27.39
CA ARG A 323 -6.17 -14.92 27.61
C ARG A 323 -6.61 -15.60 26.33
N ASN A 324 -6.75 -14.86 25.22
CA ASN A 324 -7.15 -15.43 23.94
C ASN A 324 -6.18 -16.53 23.48
N CYS A 325 -4.88 -16.32 23.68
CA CYS A 325 -3.85 -17.31 23.33
C CYS A 325 -3.86 -18.55 24.25
N ALA A 326 -4.31 -18.42 25.50
CA ALA A 326 -4.29 -19.51 26.48
C ALA A 326 -5.31 -20.63 26.18
N TYR A 327 -6.36 -20.33 25.43
CA TYR A 327 -7.43 -21.28 25.08
C TYR A 327 -7.27 -21.94 23.69
N LEU A 328 -6.16 -21.66 22.99
CA LEU A 328 -5.91 -22.26 21.67
C LEU A 328 -5.53 -23.73 21.82
N ASN A 329 -6.25 -24.62 21.14
CA ASN A 329 -5.84 -26.00 20.95
C ASN A 329 -4.95 -26.14 19.69
N GLU A 330 -4.30 -27.27 19.51
CA GLU A 330 -3.38 -27.53 18.39
C GLU A 330 -4.04 -27.31 17.03
N LYS A 331 -5.30 -27.70 16.89
CA LYS A 331 -6.05 -27.53 15.63
C LYS A 331 -6.31 -26.07 15.31
N ASP A 332 -6.66 -25.25 16.31
CA ASP A 332 -6.88 -23.82 16.13
C ASP A 332 -5.56 -23.11 15.79
N ILE A 333 -4.45 -23.52 16.43
CA ILE A 333 -3.10 -23.03 16.12
C ILE A 333 -2.74 -23.31 14.65
N GLU A 334 -2.96 -24.55 14.19
CA GLU A 334 -2.62 -24.97 12.83
C GLU A 334 -3.49 -24.24 11.80
N GLN A 335 -4.80 -24.10 12.06
CA GLN A 335 -5.71 -23.36 11.20
C GLN A 335 -5.32 -21.87 11.09
N GLU A 336 -4.96 -21.23 12.18
CA GLU A 336 -4.55 -19.84 12.16
C GLU A 336 -3.23 -19.65 11.43
N LEU A 337 -2.23 -20.50 11.68
CA LEU A 337 -0.95 -20.45 10.96
C LEU A 337 -1.10 -20.73 9.46
N ASP A 338 -1.98 -21.65 9.06
CA ASP A 338 -2.28 -21.91 7.64
C ASP A 338 -3.00 -20.71 7.00
N HIS A 339 -3.93 -20.08 7.73
CA HIS A 339 -4.58 -18.86 7.29
C HIS A 339 -3.56 -17.72 7.11
N MET A 340 -2.68 -17.50 8.08
CA MET A 340 -1.61 -16.51 7.99
C MET A 340 -0.67 -16.81 6.82
N LEU A 341 -0.26 -18.07 6.66
CA LEU A 341 0.65 -18.49 5.60
C LEU A 341 0.05 -18.30 4.20
N SER A 342 -1.26 -18.51 4.05
CA SER A 342 -1.95 -18.27 2.78
C SER A 342 -2.08 -16.78 2.44
N ASN A 343 -2.01 -15.90 3.43
CA ASN A 343 -2.14 -14.45 3.28
C ASN A 343 -0.80 -13.69 3.36
N ILE A 344 0.32 -14.41 3.63
CA ILE A 344 1.64 -13.77 3.69
C ILE A 344 2.04 -13.24 2.32
N GLN A 345 2.67 -12.08 2.30
CA GLN A 345 3.05 -11.39 1.07
C GLN A 345 4.35 -11.89 0.45
N CYS A 346 5.12 -12.65 1.21
CA CYS A 346 6.33 -13.29 0.74
C CYS A 346 6.03 -14.68 0.17
N ASN A 347 6.93 -15.20 -0.65
CA ASN A 347 6.82 -16.58 -1.11
C ASN A 347 6.93 -17.53 0.08
N GLN A 348 6.00 -18.47 0.22
CA GLN A 348 6.06 -19.51 1.26
C GLN A 348 7.38 -20.31 1.18
N VAL A 349 7.86 -20.51 -0.03
CA VAL A 349 9.17 -21.10 -0.32
C VAL A 349 9.96 -20.11 -1.17
N LEU A 350 10.99 -19.52 -0.59
CA LEU A 350 11.91 -18.63 -1.29
C LEU A 350 13.17 -19.41 -1.67
N ARG A 351 13.53 -19.38 -2.95
CA ARG A 351 14.74 -20.02 -3.47
C ARG A 351 15.72 -18.96 -3.91
N LEU A 352 16.95 -19.02 -3.42
CA LEU A 352 18.00 -18.06 -3.72
C LEU A 352 19.30 -18.78 -4.10
N LYS A 353 20.09 -18.11 -4.93
CA LYS A 353 21.47 -18.46 -5.26
C LYS A 353 22.32 -17.19 -5.19
N ARG A 354 23.62 -17.30 -5.00
CA ARG A 354 24.53 -16.17 -5.22
C ARG A 354 24.36 -15.68 -6.66
N GLY A 355 24.36 -14.36 -6.87
CA GLY A 355 24.06 -13.75 -8.17
C GLY A 355 22.57 -13.57 -8.48
N ALA A 356 21.66 -14.05 -7.64
CA ALA A 356 20.22 -13.86 -7.88
C ALA A 356 19.82 -12.39 -7.72
N ALA A 357 19.13 -11.85 -8.72
CA ALA A 357 18.49 -10.55 -8.63
C ALA A 357 17.27 -10.62 -7.72
N VAL A 358 17.21 -9.77 -6.72
CA VAL A 358 16.16 -9.74 -5.71
C VAL A 358 15.61 -8.33 -5.52
N MET A 359 14.39 -8.26 -4.98
CA MET A 359 13.76 -7.02 -4.56
C MET A 359 13.26 -7.18 -3.13
N CYS A 360 13.47 -6.16 -2.33
CA CYS A 360 12.91 -6.05 -0.99
C CYS A 360 11.38 -5.87 -1.06
N THR A 361 10.63 -6.62 -0.26
CA THR A 361 9.16 -6.60 -0.27
C THR A 361 8.56 -5.81 0.89
N VAL A 362 9.40 -5.25 1.76
CA VAL A 362 9.01 -4.42 2.90
C VAL A 362 9.94 -3.21 3.03
N ASN A 363 9.58 -2.24 3.87
CA ASN A 363 10.50 -1.20 4.28
C ASN A 363 11.44 -1.79 5.35
N LEU A 364 12.68 -2.03 4.98
CA LEU A 364 13.64 -2.77 5.79
C LEU A 364 14.57 -1.86 6.59
N ASP A 365 14.99 -0.74 5.97
CA ASP A 365 15.97 0.17 6.54
C ASP A 365 15.81 1.55 5.88
N MET A 366 15.00 2.39 6.49
CA MET A 366 14.67 3.70 5.92
C MET A 366 15.83 4.67 5.98
N ASP A 367 16.71 4.55 6.97
CA ASP A 367 17.89 5.41 7.14
C ASP A 367 18.88 5.18 5.99
N ASN A 368 18.99 3.95 5.51
CA ASN A 368 19.79 3.56 4.36
C ASN A 368 18.99 3.48 3.05
N ALA A 369 17.77 4.04 3.01
CA ALA A 369 16.89 4.04 1.84
C ALA A 369 16.60 2.64 1.25
N ILE A 370 16.56 1.60 2.10
CA ILE A 370 16.17 0.25 1.72
C ILE A 370 14.69 0.06 2.08
N CYS A 371 13.85 0.19 1.08
CA CYS A 371 12.40 0.13 1.21
C CYS A 371 11.80 -0.93 0.26
N ASN A 372 10.50 -1.10 0.35
CA ASN A 372 9.77 -1.94 -0.61
C ASN A 372 10.01 -1.42 -2.05
N GLY A 373 10.46 -2.33 -2.91
CA GLY A 373 10.86 -2.01 -4.28
C GLY A 373 12.38 -1.83 -4.44
N SER A 374 13.17 -1.75 -3.35
CA SER A 374 14.64 -1.68 -3.45
C SER A 374 15.19 -2.94 -4.09
N GLN A 375 15.89 -2.74 -5.21
CA GLN A 375 16.49 -3.80 -6.02
C GLN A 375 17.92 -4.09 -5.56
N GLY A 376 18.35 -5.34 -5.66
CA GLY A 376 19.68 -5.76 -5.27
C GLY A 376 20.06 -7.12 -5.86
N VAL A 377 21.28 -7.55 -5.55
CA VAL A 377 21.82 -8.85 -5.95
C VAL A 377 22.29 -9.58 -4.71
N VAL A 378 21.96 -10.86 -4.59
CA VAL A 378 22.48 -11.75 -3.54
C VAL A 378 23.98 -11.97 -3.81
N ILE A 379 24.84 -11.40 -2.96
CA ILE A 379 26.28 -11.54 -3.12
C ILE A 379 26.85 -12.71 -2.32
N ASP A 380 26.18 -13.07 -1.23
CA ASP A 380 26.55 -14.19 -0.39
C ASP A 380 25.34 -14.76 0.37
N ILE A 381 25.49 -15.99 0.93
CA ILE A 381 24.54 -16.59 1.86
C ILE A 381 25.36 -17.16 3.01
N ILE A 382 25.17 -16.61 4.21
CA ILE A 382 25.84 -17.07 5.44
C ILE A 382 25.12 -18.33 5.92
N ASP A 383 25.72 -19.48 5.66
CA ASP A 383 25.17 -20.79 6.01
C ASP A 383 25.61 -21.29 7.39
N THR A 384 26.55 -20.61 8.04
CA THR A 384 26.96 -20.90 9.41
C THR A 384 25.91 -20.53 10.47
N CYS A 385 24.90 -19.78 10.08
CA CYS A 385 23.75 -19.42 10.91
C CYS A 385 22.58 -20.38 10.65
N ASN A 386 21.74 -20.60 11.67
CA ASN A 386 20.51 -21.37 11.52
C ASN A 386 19.30 -20.49 11.91
N PRO A 387 18.45 -20.09 10.96
CA PRO A 387 18.50 -20.37 9.51
C PRO A 387 19.60 -19.57 8.79
N PRO A 388 20.06 -20.02 7.59
CA PRO A 388 21.01 -19.30 6.77
C PRO A 388 20.53 -17.89 6.41
N MET A 389 21.44 -16.92 6.26
CA MET A 389 21.07 -15.52 6.01
C MET A 389 21.60 -15.01 4.66
N PRO A 390 20.73 -14.52 3.76
CA PRO A 390 21.18 -13.91 2.51
C PRO A 390 21.86 -12.54 2.77
N VAL A 391 22.96 -12.29 2.06
CA VAL A 391 23.63 -10.98 2.01
C VAL A 391 23.34 -10.34 0.67
N VAL A 392 22.70 -9.18 0.68
CA VAL A 392 22.27 -8.47 -0.52
C VAL A 392 23.01 -7.16 -0.67
N ARG A 393 23.59 -6.93 -1.85
CA ARG A 393 24.08 -5.62 -2.28
C ARG A 393 22.96 -4.93 -3.06
N PHE A 394 22.43 -3.85 -2.51
CA PHE A 394 21.38 -3.05 -3.12
C PHE A 394 21.93 -2.10 -4.18
N SER A 395 21.05 -1.61 -5.07
CA SER A 395 21.41 -0.69 -6.18
C SER A 395 22.01 0.63 -5.70
N ASN A 396 21.73 1.06 -4.47
CA ASN A 396 22.34 2.23 -3.84
C ASN A 396 23.75 1.95 -3.26
N GLY A 397 24.31 0.75 -3.49
CA GLY A 397 25.64 0.34 -3.02
C GLY A 397 25.68 -0.25 -1.61
N ILE A 398 24.61 -0.14 -0.83
CA ILE A 398 24.55 -0.67 0.53
C ILE A 398 24.53 -2.20 0.51
N ILE A 399 25.37 -2.81 1.35
CA ILE A 399 25.39 -4.26 1.57
C ILE A 399 24.72 -4.53 2.91
N LYS A 400 23.74 -5.42 2.91
CA LYS A 400 23.00 -5.79 4.13
C LYS A 400 22.75 -7.28 4.21
N THR A 401 22.99 -7.85 5.40
CA THR A 401 22.52 -9.20 5.75
C THR A 401 21.03 -9.14 6.06
N ILE A 402 20.26 -9.98 5.38
CA ILE A 402 18.80 -9.99 5.49
C ILE A 402 18.41 -11.03 6.53
N GLN A 403 17.63 -10.59 7.51
CA GLN A 403 17.02 -11.45 8.53
C GLN A 403 15.57 -11.77 8.19
N PRO A 404 15.01 -12.87 8.69
CA PRO A 404 13.58 -13.14 8.57
C PRO A 404 12.78 -12.03 9.26
N LYS A 405 11.76 -11.53 8.56
CA LYS A 405 10.73 -10.69 9.17
C LYS A 405 9.59 -11.59 9.63
N TYR A 406 9.07 -11.29 10.80
CA TYR A 406 7.93 -12.02 11.37
C TYR A 406 6.68 -11.17 11.29
N TRP A 407 5.57 -11.80 10.88
CA TRP A 407 4.23 -11.23 10.93
C TRP A 407 3.46 -11.99 12.00
N GLN A 408 3.02 -11.31 13.03
CA GLN A 408 2.21 -11.90 14.11
C GLN A 408 0.73 -11.90 13.76
N SER A 409 0.00 -12.89 14.27
CA SER A 409 -1.46 -12.86 14.25
C SER A 409 -1.96 -11.75 15.17
N GLU A 410 -2.95 -10.99 14.70
CA GLU A 410 -3.56 -9.94 15.51
C GLU A 410 -4.51 -10.49 16.56
N ASP A 411 -5.20 -11.59 16.23
CA ASP A 411 -6.11 -12.26 17.16
C ASP A 411 -5.35 -13.09 18.20
N TYR A 412 -4.19 -13.65 17.79
CA TYR A 412 -3.37 -14.54 18.60
C TYR A 412 -1.87 -14.19 18.45
N PRO A 413 -1.40 -13.11 19.07
CA PRO A 413 -0.05 -12.60 18.85
C PRO A 413 1.08 -13.54 19.32
N LYS A 414 0.74 -14.63 20.04
CA LYS A 414 1.64 -15.75 20.30
C LYS A 414 2.08 -16.47 19.02
N LEU A 415 1.27 -16.40 17.97
CA LEU A 415 1.49 -17.04 16.69
C LEU A 415 2.11 -16.06 15.69
N ALA A 416 3.11 -16.50 14.95
CA ALA A 416 3.74 -15.69 13.90
C ALA A 416 4.22 -16.55 12.72
N ILE A 417 4.28 -15.93 11.54
CA ILE A 417 4.93 -16.49 10.37
C ILE A 417 6.14 -15.62 10.04
N GLY A 418 7.31 -16.25 9.94
CA GLY A 418 8.57 -15.62 9.54
C GLY A 418 8.94 -15.96 8.10
N GLN A 419 9.43 -14.98 7.33
CA GLN A 419 10.04 -15.21 6.03
C GLN A 419 11.01 -14.09 5.70
N TYR A 420 12.00 -14.37 4.85
CA TYR A 420 12.88 -13.33 4.32
C TYR A 420 12.08 -12.40 3.41
N PRO A 421 12.14 -11.07 3.64
CA PRO A 421 11.35 -10.10 2.90
C PRO A 421 11.95 -9.81 1.51
N LEU A 422 12.22 -10.86 0.75
CA LEU A 422 12.80 -10.82 -0.59
C LEU A 422 11.93 -11.58 -1.59
N CYS A 423 11.98 -11.17 -2.84
CA CYS A 423 11.50 -11.96 -3.97
C CYS A 423 12.48 -11.88 -5.14
N LEU A 424 12.49 -12.89 -6.02
CA LEU A 424 13.23 -12.81 -7.28
C LEU A 424 12.72 -11.63 -8.10
N ALA A 425 13.62 -10.86 -8.69
CA ALA A 425 13.33 -9.57 -9.30
C ALA A 425 13.95 -9.36 -10.68
N TRP A 426 14.28 -10.41 -11.42
CA TRP A 426 14.56 -10.26 -12.85
C TRP A 426 13.31 -9.82 -13.60
N ALA A 427 12.14 -10.34 -13.19
CA ALA A 427 10.86 -9.94 -13.74
C ALA A 427 9.77 -9.88 -12.68
N LEU A 428 8.83 -8.93 -12.84
CA LEU A 428 7.66 -8.74 -11.99
C LEU A 428 6.43 -8.40 -12.86
N THR A 429 5.24 -8.70 -12.35
CA THR A 429 4.02 -8.21 -12.99
C THR A 429 3.75 -6.76 -12.63
N ILE A 430 3.15 -6.00 -13.56
CA ILE A 430 2.72 -4.62 -13.33
C ILE A 430 1.78 -4.53 -12.10
N HIS A 431 0.94 -5.54 -11.88
CA HIS A 431 0.06 -5.61 -10.71
C HIS A 431 0.84 -5.70 -9.39
N LYS A 432 1.91 -6.53 -9.35
CA LYS A 432 2.68 -6.77 -8.12
C LYS A 432 3.45 -5.53 -7.65
N ILE A 433 3.81 -4.64 -8.59
CA ILE A 433 4.56 -3.41 -8.28
C ILE A 433 3.67 -2.20 -8.01
N GLN A 434 2.34 -2.35 -8.03
CA GLN A 434 1.46 -1.24 -7.67
C GLN A 434 1.77 -0.75 -6.24
N GLY A 435 1.88 0.56 -6.07
CA GLY A 435 2.33 1.17 -4.80
C GLY A 435 3.86 1.29 -4.65
N ALA A 436 4.66 0.34 -5.16
CA ALA A 436 6.12 0.35 -5.05
C ALA A 436 6.77 1.43 -5.95
N THR A 437 8.03 1.76 -5.65
CA THR A 437 8.86 2.65 -6.45
C THR A 437 10.15 1.91 -6.83
N LEU A 438 10.50 1.92 -8.11
CA LEU A 438 11.70 1.27 -8.63
C LEU A 438 12.74 2.33 -9.02
N THR A 439 14.01 2.00 -8.85
CA THR A 439 15.12 2.83 -9.31
C THR A 439 15.22 2.78 -10.83
N MET A 440 15.10 1.56 -11.40
CA MET A 440 15.15 1.31 -12.83
C MET A 440 14.26 0.13 -13.21
N ALA A 441 13.68 0.16 -14.41
CA ALA A 441 12.88 -0.94 -14.91
C ALA A 441 12.91 -1.02 -16.44
N GLU A 442 12.87 -2.25 -16.97
CA GLU A 442 12.64 -2.52 -18.39
C GLU A 442 11.19 -2.98 -18.59
N MET A 443 10.40 -2.22 -19.33
CA MET A 443 8.96 -2.41 -19.42
C MET A 443 8.53 -2.91 -20.80
N ASP A 444 7.74 -4.00 -20.84
CA ASP A 444 6.99 -4.42 -22.02
C ASP A 444 5.59 -3.77 -21.95
N ILE A 445 5.48 -2.58 -22.55
CA ILE A 445 4.24 -1.81 -22.69
C ILE A 445 3.76 -1.79 -24.14
N GLY A 446 3.96 -2.91 -24.81
CA GLY A 446 3.52 -3.16 -26.19
C GLY A 446 2.22 -3.95 -26.26
N GLN A 447 2.17 -4.93 -27.17
CA GLN A 447 0.99 -5.75 -27.46
C GLN A 447 0.43 -6.50 -26.25
N SER A 448 1.26 -6.81 -25.25
CA SER A 448 0.88 -7.57 -24.05
C SER A 448 -0.02 -6.81 -23.08
N ILE A 449 -0.15 -5.48 -23.24
CA ILE A 449 -1.07 -4.65 -22.45
C ILE A 449 -2.51 -4.98 -22.84
N PHE A 450 -3.32 -5.36 -21.86
CA PHE A 450 -4.70 -5.82 -22.04
C PHE A 450 -5.73 -5.07 -21.19
N GLU A 451 -5.28 -4.25 -20.22
CA GLU A 451 -6.18 -3.58 -19.29
C GLU A 451 -5.88 -2.06 -19.25
N TYR A 452 -6.91 -1.26 -19.03
CA TYR A 452 -6.78 0.17 -18.81
C TYR A 452 -5.83 0.47 -17.64
N GLY A 453 -5.06 1.54 -17.77
CA GLY A 453 -4.15 2.00 -16.71
C GLY A 453 -2.86 1.19 -16.56
N GLN A 454 -2.69 0.02 -17.18
CA GLN A 454 -1.48 -0.79 -17.02
C GLN A 454 -0.21 -0.03 -17.45
N THR A 455 -0.24 0.63 -18.61
CA THR A 455 0.88 1.45 -19.11
C THR A 455 1.20 2.58 -18.14
N TYR A 456 0.17 3.27 -17.64
CA TYR A 456 0.33 4.34 -16.66
C TYR A 456 0.93 3.81 -15.33
N VAL A 457 0.40 2.70 -14.82
CA VAL A 457 0.92 2.10 -13.59
C VAL A 457 2.38 1.71 -13.74
N ALA A 458 2.77 1.07 -14.85
CA ALA A 458 4.16 0.68 -15.11
C ALA A 458 5.08 1.90 -15.08
N LEU A 459 4.83 2.88 -15.95
CA LEU A 459 5.67 4.08 -16.07
C LEU A 459 5.72 4.89 -14.78
N SER A 460 4.61 5.03 -14.05
CA SER A 460 4.58 5.77 -12.79
C SER A 460 5.40 5.14 -11.65
N ARG A 461 6.00 3.95 -11.84
CA ARG A 461 6.84 3.30 -10.82
C ARG A 461 8.23 3.88 -10.71
N ILE A 462 8.81 4.40 -11.78
CA ILE A 462 10.14 5.00 -11.78
C ILE A 462 10.09 6.51 -11.48
N LYS A 463 11.24 7.04 -11.03
CA LYS A 463 11.33 8.45 -10.61
C LYS A 463 11.63 9.40 -11.77
N SER A 464 12.41 8.95 -12.76
CA SER A 464 12.87 9.75 -13.88
C SER A 464 13.04 8.90 -15.15
N LEU A 465 13.16 9.54 -16.30
CA LEU A 465 13.49 8.90 -17.57
C LEU A 465 14.83 8.16 -17.54
N ASP A 466 15.76 8.52 -16.64
CA ASP A 466 17.06 7.84 -16.54
C ASP A 466 16.93 6.37 -16.18
N GLY A 467 15.96 6.04 -15.34
CA GLY A 467 15.66 4.65 -14.95
C GLY A 467 14.76 3.91 -15.93
N LEU A 468 14.34 4.55 -17.03
CA LEU A 468 13.43 3.95 -18.01
C LEU A 468 14.18 3.16 -19.09
N TYR A 469 13.77 1.92 -19.27
CA TYR A 469 14.12 1.02 -20.37
C TYR A 469 12.82 0.42 -20.91
N LEU A 470 12.68 0.35 -22.23
CA LEU A 470 11.50 -0.23 -22.86
C LEU A 470 11.92 -1.39 -23.77
N SER A 471 11.34 -2.57 -23.57
CA SER A 471 11.49 -3.69 -24.51
C SER A 471 10.46 -3.61 -25.65
N ALA A 472 9.30 -3.00 -25.39
CA ALA A 472 8.28 -2.69 -26.39
C ALA A 472 7.45 -1.48 -25.93
N PHE A 473 7.02 -0.67 -26.90
CA PHE A 473 6.12 0.47 -26.67
C PHE A 473 5.14 0.62 -27.83
N HIS A 474 3.84 0.66 -27.52
CA HIS A 474 2.76 0.87 -28.46
C HIS A 474 1.84 1.97 -27.95
N SER A 475 1.84 3.12 -28.62
CA SER A 475 1.05 4.29 -28.22
C SER A 475 -0.46 4.05 -28.27
N GLU A 476 -0.94 3.19 -29.15
CA GLU A 476 -2.35 2.78 -29.25
C GLU A 476 -2.85 1.96 -28.05
N LYS A 477 -1.93 1.47 -27.19
CA LYS A 477 -2.27 0.81 -25.93
C LYS A 477 -2.45 1.79 -24.77
N ILE A 478 -2.21 3.07 -25.01
CA ILE A 478 -2.47 4.13 -24.02
C ILE A 478 -3.95 4.47 -24.09
N ALA A 479 -4.68 4.01 -23.09
CA ALA A 479 -6.12 4.24 -23.01
C ALA A 479 -6.55 4.39 -21.53
N ALA A 480 -7.52 5.25 -21.30
CA ALA A 480 -8.19 5.40 -20.00
C ALA A 480 -9.63 4.91 -20.09
N ASN A 481 -10.15 4.37 -18.99
CA ASN A 481 -11.51 3.89 -18.95
C ASN A 481 -12.51 5.06 -19.05
N PRO A 482 -13.44 5.06 -20.03
CA PRO A 482 -14.39 6.16 -20.19
C PRO A 482 -15.25 6.46 -18.96
N LYS A 483 -15.61 5.43 -18.19
CA LYS A 483 -16.36 5.61 -16.93
C LYS A 483 -15.55 6.36 -15.89
N VAL A 484 -14.24 6.10 -15.82
CA VAL A 484 -13.32 6.81 -14.93
C VAL A 484 -13.21 8.26 -15.34
N ILE A 485 -13.04 8.55 -16.64
CA ILE A 485 -13.01 9.93 -17.15
C ILE A 485 -14.30 10.66 -16.76
N ALA A 486 -15.45 10.04 -17.00
CA ALA A 486 -16.74 10.62 -16.65
C ALA A 486 -16.87 10.88 -15.15
N PHE A 487 -16.43 9.94 -14.29
CA PHE A 487 -16.44 10.10 -12.85
C PHE A 487 -15.56 11.27 -12.38
N TYR A 488 -14.31 11.35 -12.89
CA TYR A 488 -13.41 12.44 -12.49
C TYR A 488 -13.91 13.82 -12.93
N ASN A 489 -14.67 13.92 -14.01
CA ASN A 489 -15.31 15.17 -14.44
C ASN A 489 -16.39 15.65 -13.46
N THR A 490 -16.89 14.78 -12.57
CA THR A 490 -17.85 15.15 -11.51
C THR A 490 -17.17 15.62 -10.23
N ILE A 491 -15.85 15.39 -10.08
CA ILE A 491 -15.12 15.79 -8.88
C ILE A 491 -14.93 17.31 -8.86
N PRO A 492 -15.38 18.01 -7.79
CA PRO A 492 -15.21 19.44 -7.69
C PRO A 492 -13.74 19.85 -7.76
N ASN A 493 -13.44 20.89 -8.53
CA ASN A 493 -12.12 21.51 -8.50
C ASN A 493 -12.01 22.43 -7.29
N ILE A 494 -11.36 21.95 -6.22
CA ILE A 494 -11.14 22.77 -5.02
C ILE A 494 -10.09 23.82 -5.37
N ASP A 495 -10.49 25.07 -5.31
CA ASP A 495 -9.59 26.21 -5.44
C ASP A 495 -8.85 26.44 -4.12
N VAL A 496 -7.69 25.79 -3.99
CA VAL A 496 -6.86 25.85 -2.78
C VAL A 496 -6.34 27.26 -2.46
N SER A 497 -6.36 28.18 -3.44
CA SER A 497 -5.99 29.58 -3.21
C SER A 497 -7.01 30.33 -2.35
N ARG A 498 -8.22 29.80 -2.25
CA ARG A 498 -9.30 30.34 -1.40
C ARG A 498 -9.37 29.69 -0.02
N LEU A 499 -8.48 28.76 0.29
CA LEU A 499 -8.40 28.19 1.62
C LEU A 499 -7.51 29.08 2.49
N ASP A 500 -8.01 29.44 3.68
CA ASP A 500 -7.19 30.11 4.69
C ASP A 500 -6.07 29.19 5.21
N SER A 501 -5.16 29.71 6.03
CA SER A 501 -4.10 28.93 6.68
C SER A 501 -4.62 27.78 7.55
N GLY A 502 -5.89 27.79 7.92
CA GLY A 502 -6.62 26.75 8.63
C GLY A 502 -7.39 25.79 7.70
N GLY A 503 -7.30 25.94 6.35
CA GLY A 503 -8.00 25.10 5.37
C GLY A 503 -9.51 25.31 5.32
N HIS A 504 -10.00 26.44 5.82
CA HIS A 504 -11.39 26.87 5.69
C HIS A 504 -11.57 27.67 4.40
N GLU A 505 -12.67 27.42 3.68
CA GLU A 505 -13.03 28.30 2.56
C GLU A 505 -13.21 29.73 3.06
N LEU A 506 -12.43 30.65 2.50
CA LEU A 506 -12.67 32.07 2.68
C LEU A 506 -14.07 32.36 2.13
N LYS A 507 -15.01 32.80 2.99
CA LYS A 507 -16.37 33.12 2.58
C LYS A 507 -16.28 34.16 1.46
N SER A 508 -16.59 33.74 0.22
CA SER A 508 -16.81 34.71 -0.87
C SER A 508 -18.05 35.48 -0.55
N GLU A 509 -17.91 36.79 -0.43
CA GLU A 509 -19.06 37.70 -0.39
C GLU A 509 -19.91 37.47 -1.64
N LYS A 510 -21.18 37.19 -1.38
CA LYS A 510 -22.35 37.36 -2.25
C LYS A 510 -22.23 36.91 -3.70
N TYR A 511 -22.72 35.72 -3.97
CA TYR A 511 -23.35 35.48 -5.27
C TYR A 511 -24.63 36.28 -5.36
N THR A 512 -24.60 37.35 -6.17
CA THR A 512 -25.82 37.96 -6.72
C THR A 512 -26.39 36.97 -7.73
N GLU A 513 -27.52 36.34 -7.38
CA GLU A 513 -28.33 35.62 -8.36
C GLU A 513 -28.72 36.59 -9.47
N VAL A 514 -28.12 36.44 -10.63
CA VAL A 514 -28.62 37.03 -11.86
C VAL A 514 -29.79 36.15 -12.32
N THR A 515 -30.98 36.49 -11.86
CA THR A 515 -32.23 35.96 -12.39
C THR A 515 -32.39 36.47 -13.83
N HIS A 516 -32.02 35.63 -14.79
CA HIS A 516 -32.48 35.82 -16.17
C HIS A 516 -33.98 35.54 -16.25
N LYS A 517 -34.79 36.64 -16.29
CA LYS A 517 -36.17 36.58 -16.78
C LYS A 517 -36.15 36.22 -18.27
N PRO A 518 -36.93 35.24 -18.76
CA PRO A 518 -37.10 35.01 -20.17
C PRO A 518 -37.93 36.15 -20.77
N SER A 519 -37.35 36.92 -21.70
CA SER A 519 -38.10 37.88 -22.51
C SER A 519 -38.87 37.08 -23.58
N ASN A 520 -40.19 37.00 -23.41
CA ASN A 520 -41.12 36.64 -24.47
C ASN A 520 -41.14 37.76 -25.53
N THR A 521 -40.68 37.46 -26.71
CA THR A 521 -41.09 38.22 -27.91
C THR A 521 -41.25 37.21 -29.07
N THR A 522 -42.48 36.75 -29.22
CA THR A 522 -42.98 36.05 -30.40
C THR A 522 -43.16 37.07 -31.51
N LYS A 523 -42.35 37.07 -32.58
CA LYS A 523 -42.69 37.69 -33.86
C LYS A 523 -43.18 36.64 -34.83
N ILE A 524 -44.49 36.66 -35.07
CA ILE A 524 -45.14 35.96 -36.17
C ILE A 524 -44.75 36.68 -37.45
N ILE A 525 -44.11 36.03 -38.41
CA ILE A 525 -44.09 36.45 -39.80
C ILE A 525 -44.85 35.39 -40.58
N LYS A 526 -46.00 35.82 -41.16
CA LYS A 526 -46.72 35.11 -42.19
C LYS A 526 -45.94 35.29 -43.50
N LEU A 527 -45.61 34.20 -44.18
CA LEU A 527 -45.98 33.91 -45.58
C LEU A 527 -45.48 32.52 -45.88
#